data_007b1fb0fb557827a3fdaa253820b737
#
_entry.id   007b1fb0fb557827a3fdaa253820b737
#
_cell.length_a   1.000
_cell.length_b   1.000
_cell.length_c   1.000
_cell.angle_alpha   90.00
_cell.angle_beta   90.00
_cell.angle_gamma   90.00
#
_symmetry.space_group_name_H-M   'P 1'
#
loop_
_entity.id
_entity.type
_entity.pdbx_description
1 polymer ?
#
loop_
_entity_poly.entity_id
_entity_poly.type
_entity_poly.pdbx_seq_one_letter_code
_entity_poly.pdbx_strand_id
1 'polypeptide(L)'
;MKLKNRTLQSQIWFYLAIFSTGLILLLWILQVLFFDTYYEKRTTSDLSKIALKTKYYYTNNESTNSFDELSYNNNACIEIVDDNKTIYTSNGQRRGCIVDNNSSLSLDYRVDFINSGEDKKTYQIINPKLNNKTLVSAIKLNDEAYAFINVSLEPT
;
A
#
# COMPACT_ATOMS: atom_id res chain seq x y z
N MET A 1 2.27 31.05 -43.67
CA MET A 1 1.06 30.24 -43.79
C MET A 1 -0.15 31.17 -43.79
N LYS A 2 -0.81 31.41 -44.94
CA LYS A 2 -1.94 32.35 -45.04
C LYS A 2 -3.17 31.76 -44.37
N LEU A 3 -3.60 32.34 -43.26
CA LEU A 3 -4.89 32.04 -42.64
C LEU A 3 -6.01 32.46 -43.58
N LYS A 4 -6.54 31.50 -44.32
CA LYS A 4 -7.71 31.65 -45.18
C LYS A 4 -8.88 32.14 -44.30
N ASN A 5 -9.60 33.17 -44.77
CA ASN A 5 -10.77 33.76 -44.10
C ASN A 5 -11.75 32.66 -43.66
N ARG A 6 -11.64 32.25 -42.40
CA ARG A 6 -12.62 31.34 -41.80
C ARG A 6 -13.85 32.18 -41.41
N THR A 7 -15.03 31.70 -41.67
CA THR A 7 -16.26 32.33 -41.21
C THR A 7 -16.24 32.45 -39.71
N LEU A 8 -16.82 33.50 -39.13
CA LEU A 8 -16.86 33.78 -37.70
C LEU A 8 -17.31 32.54 -36.90
N GLN A 9 -18.28 31.81 -37.42
CA GLN A 9 -18.79 30.56 -36.88
C GLN A 9 -17.72 29.46 -36.81
N SER A 10 -16.86 29.31 -37.82
CA SER A 10 -15.77 28.32 -37.79
C SER A 10 -14.67 28.68 -36.77
N GLN A 11 -14.46 29.97 -36.50
CA GLN A 11 -13.51 30.40 -35.50
C GLN A 11 -14.01 30.08 -34.09
N ILE A 12 -15.30 30.32 -33.81
CA ILE A 12 -15.92 30.00 -32.51
C ILE A 12 -15.82 28.49 -32.24
N TRP A 13 -16.18 27.66 -33.21
CA TRP A 13 -16.07 26.21 -33.06
C TRP A 13 -14.65 25.73 -32.80
N PHE A 14 -13.67 26.35 -33.44
CA PHE A 14 -12.27 26.02 -33.24
C PHE A 14 -11.77 26.35 -31.84
N TYR A 15 -12.12 27.53 -31.30
CA TYR A 15 -11.77 27.90 -29.95
C TYR A 15 -12.47 27.00 -28.91
N LEU A 16 -13.71 26.66 -29.15
CA LEU A 16 -14.48 25.77 -28.27
C LEU A 16 -13.90 24.35 -28.24
N ALA A 17 -13.46 23.84 -29.37
CA ALA A 17 -12.79 22.55 -29.48
C ALA A 17 -11.44 22.55 -28.76
N ILE A 18 -10.62 23.60 -28.92
CA ILE A 18 -9.35 23.72 -28.20
C ILE A 18 -9.56 23.80 -26.70
N PHE A 19 -10.51 24.61 -26.26
CA PHE A 19 -10.85 24.77 -24.85
C PHE A 19 -11.32 23.44 -24.23
N SER A 20 -12.24 22.74 -24.92
CA SER A 20 -12.73 21.44 -24.45
C SER A 20 -11.61 20.39 -24.37
N THR A 21 -10.75 20.32 -25.38
CA THR A 21 -9.59 19.41 -25.39
C THR A 21 -8.63 19.75 -24.26
N GLY A 22 -8.36 21.02 -24.02
CA GLY A 22 -7.52 21.51 -22.91
C GLY A 22 -8.08 21.12 -21.55
N LEU A 23 -9.39 21.24 -21.34
CA LEU A 23 -10.04 20.80 -20.10
C LEU A 23 -9.93 19.28 -19.89
N ILE A 24 -10.17 18.50 -20.93
CA ILE A 24 -10.06 17.03 -20.84
C ILE A 24 -8.62 16.61 -20.48
N LEU A 25 -7.62 17.20 -21.12
CA LEU A 25 -6.22 16.93 -20.82
C LEU A 25 -5.85 17.34 -19.38
N LEU A 26 -6.32 18.51 -18.93
CA LEU A 26 -6.11 18.96 -17.56
C LEU A 26 -6.72 17.99 -16.54
N LEU A 27 -7.97 17.58 -16.75
CA LEU A 27 -8.63 16.62 -15.87
C LEU A 27 -7.91 15.27 -15.86
N TRP A 28 -7.44 14.81 -17.01
CA TRP A 28 -6.68 13.56 -17.10
C TRP A 28 -5.36 13.62 -16.33
N ILE A 29 -4.60 14.71 -16.48
CA ILE A 29 -3.35 14.93 -15.73
C ILE A 29 -3.64 14.98 -14.22
N LEU A 30 -4.68 15.71 -13.80
CA LEU A 30 -5.07 15.77 -12.40
C LEU A 30 -5.45 14.38 -11.86
N GLN A 31 -6.22 13.60 -12.61
CA GLN A 31 -6.59 12.24 -12.21
C GLN A 31 -5.35 11.37 -11.98
N VAL A 32 -4.42 11.34 -12.93
CA VAL A 32 -3.21 10.49 -12.82
C VAL A 32 -2.35 10.90 -11.62
N LEU A 33 -2.10 12.21 -11.45
CA LEU A 33 -1.24 12.69 -10.36
C LEU A 33 -1.88 12.56 -8.96
N PHE A 34 -3.20 12.79 -8.86
CA PHE A 34 -3.89 12.72 -7.57
C PHE A 34 -4.22 11.29 -7.14
N PHE A 35 -4.53 10.40 -8.08
CA PHE A 35 -4.94 9.04 -7.74
C PHE A 35 -3.83 8.27 -7.05
N ASP A 36 -2.60 8.28 -7.59
CA ASP A 36 -1.47 7.56 -7.02
C ASP A 36 -1.14 8.07 -5.61
N THR A 37 -1.03 9.38 -5.45
CA THR A 37 -0.67 9.99 -4.14
C THR A 37 -1.78 9.80 -3.09
N TYR A 38 -3.04 9.92 -3.49
CA TYR A 38 -4.18 9.75 -2.58
C TYR A 38 -4.31 8.29 -2.12
N TYR A 39 -4.17 7.35 -3.06
CA TYR A 39 -4.29 5.92 -2.78
C TYR A 39 -3.17 5.44 -1.85
N GLU A 40 -1.94 5.87 -2.09
CA GLU A 40 -0.79 5.56 -1.24
C GLU A 40 -0.97 6.09 0.19
N LYS A 41 -1.38 7.34 0.36
CA LYS A 41 -1.64 7.92 1.69
C LYS A 41 -2.75 7.20 2.43
N ARG A 42 -3.84 6.86 1.75
CA ARG A 42 -4.96 6.14 2.34
C ARG A 42 -4.53 4.75 2.79
N THR A 43 -3.87 4.00 1.91
CA THR A 43 -3.39 2.65 2.21
C THR A 43 -2.38 2.65 3.35
N THR A 44 -1.46 3.63 3.39
CA THR A 44 -0.51 3.79 4.50
C THR A 44 -1.23 4.07 5.83
N SER A 45 -2.27 4.91 5.84
CA SER A 45 -3.08 5.18 7.03
C SER A 45 -3.82 3.93 7.51
N ASP A 46 -4.42 3.18 6.60
CA ASP A 46 -5.16 1.97 6.95
C ASP A 46 -4.20 0.86 7.41
N LEU A 47 -3.05 0.70 6.78
CA LEU A 47 -1.99 -0.20 7.22
C LEU A 47 -1.50 0.14 8.64
N SER A 48 -1.40 1.44 8.94
CA SER A 48 -1.06 1.91 10.29
C SER A 48 -2.09 1.49 11.34
N LYS A 49 -3.38 1.56 11.02
CA LYS A 49 -4.47 1.14 11.92
C LYS A 49 -4.44 -0.37 12.15
N ILE A 50 -4.20 -1.15 11.10
CA ILE A 50 -4.06 -2.61 11.19
C ILE A 50 -2.89 -2.96 12.10
N ALA A 51 -1.73 -2.31 11.94
CA ALA A 51 -0.55 -2.54 12.77
C ALA A 51 -0.82 -2.25 14.25
N LEU A 52 -1.47 -1.12 14.56
CA LEU A 52 -1.84 -0.79 15.93
C LEU A 52 -2.84 -1.79 16.52
N LYS A 53 -3.80 -2.26 15.72
CA LYS A 53 -4.79 -3.25 16.14
C LYS A 53 -4.14 -4.62 16.36
N THR A 54 -3.15 -4.99 15.54
CA THR A 54 -2.33 -6.19 15.74
C THR A 54 -1.57 -6.12 17.05
N LYS A 55 -0.95 -4.97 17.36
CA LYS A 55 -0.28 -4.75 18.66
C LYS A 55 -1.25 -4.87 19.83
N TYR A 56 -2.44 -4.27 19.73
CA TYR A 56 -3.47 -4.37 20.74
C TYR A 56 -3.90 -5.81 20.99
N TYR A 57 -4.15 -6.59 19.94
CA TYR A 57 -4.53 -8.00 20.07
C TYR A 57 -3.43 -8.86 20.69
N TYR A 58 -2.18 -8.62 20.28
CA TYR A 58 -1.03 -9.30 20.88
C TYR A 58 -0.89 -9.00 22.38
N THR A 59 -0.97 -7.73 22.75
CA THR A 59 -0.84 -7.30 24.16
C THR A 59 -1.94 -7.86 25.06
N ASN A 60 -3.16 -8.03 24.50
CA ASN A 60 -4.30 -8.58 25.26
C ASN A 60 -4.41 -10.11 25.17
N ASN A 61 -3.43 -10.80 24.58
CA ASN A 61 -3.45 -12.25 24.37
C ASN A 61 -4.72 -12.75 23.65
N GLU A 62 -5.17 -11.99 22.65
CA GLU A 62 -6.31 -12.37 21.84
C GLU A 62 -6.06 -13.68 21.08
N SER A 63 -7.13 -14.39 20.74
CA SER A 63 -7.03 -15.65 20.01
C SER A 63 -6.49 -15.44 18.58
N THR A 64 -5.93 -16.50 17.98
CA THR A 64 -5.51 -16.51 16.57
C THR A 64 -6.64 -16.13 15.61
N ASN A 65 -7.89 -16.47 15.96
CA ASN A 65 -9.06 -16.10 15.17
C ASN A 65 -9.22 -14.57 15.02
N SER A 66 -8.84 -13.79 16.04
CA SER A 66 -8.89 -12.32 15.97
C SER A 66 -7.91 -11.77 14.91
N PHE A 67 -6.73 -12.37 14.79
CA PHE A 67 -5.76 -12.01 13.75
C PHE A 67 -6.21 -12.47 12.37
N ASP A 68 -6.83 -13.64 12.26
CA ASP A 68 -7.38 -14.14 11.00
C ASP A 68 -8.52 -13.23 10.50
N GLU A 69 -9.42 -12.82 11.39
CA GLU A 69 -10.48 -11.87 11.07
C GLU A 69 -9.92 -10.50 10.65
N LEU A 70 -8.92 -9.99 11.38
CA LEU A 70 -8.25 -8.74 11.04
C LEU A 70 -7.59 -8.81 9.66
N SER A 71 -6.88 -9.89 9.39
CA SER A 71 -6.26 -10.16 8.10
C SER A 71 -7.30 -10.24 6.98
N TYR A 72 -8.38 -10.99 7.21
CA TYR A 72 -9.46 -11.19 6.25
C TYR A 72 -10.18 -9.89 5.90
N ASN A 73 -10.65 -9.15 6.89
CA ASN A 73 -11.45 -7.95 6.70
C ASN A 73 -10.68 -6.81 6.04
N ASN A 74 -9.35 -6.78 6.17
CA ASN A 74 -8.51 -5.72 5.63
C ASN A 74 -7.68 -6.15 4.40
N ASN A 75 -7.88 -7.36 3.90
CA ASN A 75 -7.08 -7.91 2.81
C ASN A 75 -5.56 -7.77 3.06
N ALA A 76 -5.14 -7.96 4.30
CA ALA A 76 -3.78 -7.79 4.77
C ALA A 76 -3.15 -9.14 5.12
N CYS A 77 -1.84 -9.29 4.88
CA CYS A 77 -1.07 -10.40 5.38
C CYS A 77 -0.38 -9.97 6.67
N ILE A 78 -0.53 -10.74 7.73
CA ILE A 78 0.04 -10.46 9.05
C ILE A 78 0.97 -11.61 9.42
N GLU A 79 2.17 -11.27 9.86
CA GLU A 79 3.09 -12.20 10.47
C GLU A 79 3.59 -11.63 11.78
N ILE A 80 3.63 -12.46 12.81
CA ILE A 80 4.15 -12.12 14.13
C ILE A 80 5.34 -13.01 14.42
N VAL A 81 6.45 -12.39 14.75
CA VAL A 81 7.72 -13.04 15.11
C VAL A 81 8.03 -12.69 16.56
N ASP A 82 8.34 -13.69 17.36
CA ASP A 82 8.73 -13.58 18.75
C ASP A 82 9.98 -14.43 18.96
N ASP A 83 11.02 -13.86 19.59
CA ASP A 83 12.32 -14.53 19.79
C ASP A 83 12.84 -15.22 18.49
N ASN A 84 12.80 -14.51 17.37
CA ASN A 84 13.16 -15.00 16.03
C ASN A 84 12.33 -16.21 15.52
N LYS A 85 11.24 -16.56 16.17
CA LYS A 85 10.31 -17.61 15.73
C LYS A 85 9.00 -17.00 15.27
N THR A 86 8.52 -17.45 14.13
CA THR A 86 7.18 -17.08 13.66
C THR A 86 6.14 -17.78 14.53
N ILE A 87 5.42 -17.02 15.34
CA ILE A 87 4.35 -17.50 16.21
C ILE A 87 2.98 -17.43 15.56
N TYR A 88 2.82 -16.54 14.57
CA TYR A 88 1.60 -16.41 13.80
C TYR A 88 1.93 -15.97 12.37
N THR A 89 1.27 -16.59 11.42
CA THR A 89 1.22 -16.17 10.02
C THR A 89 -0.22 -16.27 9.56
N SER A 90 -0.75 -15.17 9.03
CA SER A 90 -2.07 -15.23 8.41
C SER A 90 -2.00 -16.22 7.24
N ASN A 91 -2.82 -17.26 7.26
CA ASN A 91 -2.93 -18.28 6.20
C ASN A 91 -3.49 -17.62 4.93
N GLY A 92 -2.71 -16.69 4.38
CA GLY A 92 -3.06 -15.99 3.16
C GLY A 92 -2.71 -16.85 1.96
N GLN A 93 -3.59 -17.69 1.51
CA GLN A 93 -3.64 -18.08 0.09
C GLN A 93 -3.87 -16.85 -0.81
N ARG A 94 -3.63 -15.65 -0.28
CA ARG A 94 -3.83 -14.39 -0.97
C ARG A 94 -2.63 -14.10 -1.85
N ARG A 95 -2.90 -13.88 -3.11
CA ARG A 95 -1.89 -13.38 -4.05
C ARG A 95 -1.34 -12.06 -3.51
N GLY A 96 -0.04 -11.98 -3.30
CA GLY A 96 0.63 -10.74 -2.90
C GLY A 96 1.20 -10.69 -1.48
N CYS A 97 1.05 -11.71 -0.65
CA CYS A 97 1.76 -11.80 0.62
C CYS A 97 3.27 -11.91 0.40
N ILE A 98 4.03 -11.00 0.97
CA ILE A 98 5.49 -10.98 0.93
C ILE A 98 6.13 -11.07 2.32
N VAL A 99 5.32 -11.08 3.37
CA VAL A 99 5.80 -11.19 4.76
C VAL A 99 6.14 -12.62 5.17
N ASP A 100 5.99 -13.59 4.28
CA ASP A 100 6.36 -14.97 4.55
C ASP A 100 7.89 -15.10 4.73
N ASN A 101 8.29 -15.80 5.78
CA ASN A 101 9.68 -15.95 6.25
C ASN A 101 10.65 -16.56 5.21
N ASN A 102 10.13 -17.12 4.13
CA ASN A 102 10.90 -17.85 3.12
C ASN A 102 11.33 -16.99 1.91
N SER A 103 11.03 -15.69 1.87
CA SER A 103 11.48 -14.84 0.77
C SER A 103 12.72 -14.05 1.16
N SER A 104 13.74 -14.04 0.28
CA SER A 104 14.94 -13.21 0.47
C SER A 104 14.62 -11.71 0.66
N LEU A 105 13.52 -11.24 0.07
CA LEU A 105 13.01 -9.88 0.24
C LEU A 105 12.50 -9.58 1.64
N SER A 106 11.99 -10.60 2.35
CA SER A 106 11.50 -10.40 3.71
C SER A 106 12.64 -10.21 4.70
N LEU A 107 13.81 -10.70 4.41
CA LEU A 107 14.98 -10.60 5.29
C LEU A 107 15.50 -9.16 5.37
N ASP A 108 15.58 -8.45 4.26
CA ASP A 108 16.23 -7.14 4.20
C ASP A 108 15.49 -6.10 5.06
N TYR A 109 14.17 -5.94 4.90
CA TYR A 109 13.41 -4.96 5.69
C TYR A 109 13.25 -5.38 7.16
N ARG A 110 13.27 -6.67 7.47
CA ARG A 110 13.20 -7.16 8.86
C ARG A 110 14.48 -6.82 9.61
N VAL A 111 15.63 -7.14 9.04
CA VAL A 111 16.94 -6.83 9.62
C VAL A 111 17.09 -5.32 9.78
N ASP A 112 16.70 -4.54 8.76
CA ASP A 112 16.73 -3.08 8.83
C ASP A 112 15.84 -2.55 9.96
N PHE A 113 14.60 -3.06 10.11
CA PHE A 113 13.69 -2.63 11.15
C PHE A 113 14.21 -2.97 12.55
N ILE A 114 14.65 -4.20 12.77
CA ILE A 114 15.16 -4.65 14.07
C ILE A 114 16.40 -3.83 14.47
N ASN A 115 17.30 -3.57 13.52
CA ASN A 115 18.51 -2.79 13.78
C ASN A 115 18.24 -1.29 13.94
N SER A 116 17.14 -0.77 13.38
CA SER A 116 16.80 0.66 13.50
C SER A 116 16.40 1.08 14.92
N GLY A 117 15.90 0.13 15.72
CA GLY A 117 15.36 0.41 17.05
C GLY A 117 14.07 1.23 17.05
N GLU A 118 13.46 1.45 15.89
CA GLU A 118 12.22 2.20 15.76
C GLU A 118 11.02 1.38 16.27
N ASP A 119 10.03 2.04 16.86
CA ASP A 119 8.79 1.35 17.29
C ASP A 119 7.91 0.96 16.12
N LYS A 120 8.00 1.68 14.99
CA LYS A 120 7.22 1.45 13.80
C LYS A 120 7.90 2.04 12.57
N LYS A 121 7.88 1.30 11.46
CA LYS A 121 8.39 1.76 10.18
C LYS A 121 7.56 1.19 9.03
N THR A 122 7.41 1.93 7.95
CA THR A 122 6.70 1.48 6.75
C THR A 122 7.67 1.43 5.58
N TYR A 123 7.67 0.33 4.88
CA TYR A 123 8.51 0.07 3.71
C TYR A 123 7.63 -0.03 2.46
N GLN A 124 8.12 0.52 1.36
CA GLN A 124 7.53 0.33 0.05
C GLN A 124 8.41 -0.64 -0.75
N ILE A 125 7.85 -1.75 -1.15
CA ILE A 125 8.58 -2.85 -1.80
C ILE A 125 7.88 -3.19 -3.11
N ILE A 126 8.65 -3.52 -4.13
CA ILE A 126 8.12 -4.08 -5.38
C ILE A 126 8.04 -5.60 -5.21
N ASN A 127 6.84 -6.15 -5.26
CA ASN A 127 6.66 -7.60 -5.23
C ASN A 127 7.16 -8.21 -6.54
N PRO A 128 8.22 -9.05 -6.52
CA PRO A 128 8.81 -9.57 -7.74
C PRO A 128 7.94 -10.58 -8.47
N LYS A 129 6.98 -11.21 -7.76
CA LYS A 129 6.06 -12.19 -8.35
C LYS A 129 4.93 -11.52 -9.14
N LEU A 130 4.48 -10.36 -8.67
CA LEU A 130 3.35 -9.64 -9.25
C LEU A 130 3.76 -8.35 -9.95
N ASN A 131 5.03 -7.95 -9.81
CA ASN A 131 5.59 -6.68 -10.30
C ASN A 131 4.75 -5.45 -9.89
N ASN A 132 4.13 -5.52 -8.70
CA ASN A 132 3.32 -4.45 -8.15
C ASN A 132 3.95 -3.86 -6.88
N LYS A 133 3.58 -2.62 -6.58
CA LYS A 133 3.99 -1.95 -5.35
C LYS A 133 3.21 -2.50 -4.18
N THR A 134 3.92 -2.81 -3.11
CA THR A 134 3.38 -3.36 -1.87
C THR A 134 3.92 -2.57 -0.70
N LEU A 135 3.08 -2.25 0.27
CA LEU A 135 3.48 -1.63 1.52
C LEU A 135 3.62 -2.69 2.60
N VAL A 136 4.70 -2.59 3.36
CA VAL A 136 4.93 -3.40 4.57
C VAL A 136 5.07 -2.46 5.76
N SER A 137 4.25 -2.63 6.77
CA SER A 137 4.41 -1.97 8.06
C SER A 137 5.04 -2.95 9.04
N ALA A 138 6.18 -2.58 9.59
CA ALA A 138 6.81 -3.25 10.71
C ALA A 138 6.46 -2.49 12.00
N ILE A 139 6.09 -3.19 13.04
CA ILE A 139 5.78 -2.61 14.36
C ILE A 139 6.35 -3.49 15.47
N LYS A 140 6.94 -2.84 16.46
CA LYS A 140 7.41 -3.47 17.68
C LYS A 140 6.23 -3.75 18.60
N LEU A 141 6.03 -5.00 18.98
CA LEU A 141 4.97 -5.43 19.89
C LEU A 141 5.44 -5.36 21.35
N ASN A 142 6.61 -5.94 21.63
CA ASN A 142 7.35 -5.86 22.89
C ASN A 142 8.87 -5.85 22.58
N ASP A 143 9.73 -6.10 23.55
CA ASP A 143 11.18 -6.03 23.35
C ASP A 143 11.75 -7.14 22.44
N GLU A 144 11.07 -8.28 22.33
CA GLU A 144 11.50 -9.45 21.58
C GLU A 144 10.55 -9.78 20.41
N ALA A 145 9.34 -9.18 20.40
CA ALA A 145 8.32 -9.50 19.42
C ALA A 145 8.05 -8.36 18.45
N TYR A 146 7.87 -8.71 17.19
CA TYR A 146 7.61 -7.81 16.08
C TYR A 146 6.46 -8.32 15.21
N ALA A 147 5.68 -7.42 14.65
CA ALA A 147 4.70 -7.76 13.64
C ALA A 147 5.03 -7.09 12.30
N PHE A 148 4.88 -7.85 11.24
CA PHE A 148 5.03 -7.40 9.86
C PHE A 148 3.70 -7.56 9.15
N ILE A 149 3.19 -6.45 8.63
CA ILE A 149 1.89 -6.41 7.97
C ILE A 149 2.07 -5.90 6.54
N ASN A 150 1.56 -6.62 5.58
CA ASN A 150 1.69 -6.24 4.18
C ASN A 150 0.30 -6.11 3.51
N VAL A 151 0.17 -5.07 2.69
CA VAL A 151 -1.01 -4.81 1.86
C VAL A 151 -0.56 -4.46 0.45
N SER A 152 -1.23 -5.00 -0.57
CA SER A 152 -0.99 -4.60 -1.95
C SER A 152 -1.55 -3.20 -2.21
N LEU A 153 -0.80 -2.37 -2.94
CA LEU A 153 -1.24 -1.04 -3.36
C LEU A 153 -2.17 -1.08 -4.58
N GLU A 154 -2.21 -2.19 -5.29
CA GLU A 154 -3.10 -2.32 -6.45
C GLU A 154 -4.42 -2.99 -6.04
N PRO A 155 -5.56 -2.45 -6.46
CA PRO A 155 -6.84 -3.12 -6.31
C PRO A 155 -6.81 -4.41 -7.14
N THR A 156 -7.06 -5.55 -6.48
CA THR A 156 -7.24 -6.85 -7.12
C THR A 156 -8.61 -6.96 -7.74
#